data_56fc480f7324cd832ce342eeba8ab287
#
_entry.id   56fc480f7324cd832ce342eeba8ab287
#
_cell.length_a   1.000
_cell.length_b   1.000
_cell.length_c   1.000
_cell.angle_alpha   90.00
_cell.angle_beta   90.00
_cell.angle_gamma   90.00
#
_symmetry.space_group_name_H-M   'P 1'
#
loop_
_entity.id
_entity.type
_entity.pdbx_description
1 polymer ?
#
loop_
_entity_poly.entity_id
_entity_poly.type
_entity_poly.pdbx_seq_one_letter_code
_entity_poly.pdbx_strand_id
1 'polypeptide(L)'
;MSYSVNFKFNPKRRLVLQAMAGAGLGAAFGGLGIGHVQAAGKKVTMGFLYVGPRDDYGYNQSHFEGKSALAKQSWIKAVDQENVPETIAVQKAMESMINLDGAQVIFPTSFGYFDPHILKIAPKYPDVMFLHCGGLYDASKHPKNVGSYFGYIDEAVYVSGIVAGHMSKTGKLGYIAAIPIPQVLRNINSFTMAARSVNPKITVQVVFTGGWSNPVKEAESANSLIDQGVDVLTCHVDSPKVVMETAEKRGIYSCGYHVDQSRLAPKGFLTGAEWSWSKVYLDYATMISKGTKIPNLIRGGFKEGLVKSSPYGKAVTAKARAHADEVRAQFMKGDFVVYQGPIKDNTGKEVIPKGKGYAQTDIWLESMDWLVEGVVGRTKG
;
A
#
# COMPACT_ATOMS: atom_id res chain seq x y z
N MET A 1 38.96 -19.77 2.08
CA MET A 1 39.92 -18.67 1.88
C MET A 1 39.21 -17.38 2.25
N SER A 2 39.63 -16.81 3.38
CA SER A 2 39.07 -15.60 3.97
C SER A 2 39.86 -14.39 3.48
N TYR A 3 39.19 -13.38 2.95
CA TYR A 3 39.82 -12.08 2.69
C TYR A 3 39.20 -11.04 3.59
N SER A 4 39.96 -10.66 4.63
CA SER A 4 39.73 -9.49 5.45
C SER A 4 40.45 -8.29 4.85
N VAL A 5 39.70 -7.21 4.59
CA VAL A 5 40.28 -5.92 4.16
C VAL A 5 40.27 -4.96 5.33
N ASN A 6 41.47 -4.68 5.85
CA ASN A 6 41.73 -3.68 6.88
C ASN A 6 41.79 -2.27 6.24
N PHE A 7 40.93 -1.36 6.67
CA PHE A 7 41.11 0.09 6.41
C PHE A 7 41.83 0.76 7.57
N LYS A 8 43.04 1.21 7.32
CA LYS A 8 43.82 2.08 8.23
C LYS A 8 43.33 3.52 8.14
N PHE A 9 42.92 4.07 9.28
CA PHE A 9 42.70 5.50 9.48
C PHE A 9 44.03 6.28 9.49
N ASN A 10 44.10 7.40 8.75
CA ASN A 10 45.23 8.33 8.76
C ASN A 10 44.77 9.65 9.40
N PRO A 11 45.31 10.04 10.58
CA PRO A 11 44.92 11.26 11.27
C PRO A 11 45.97 12.36 11.04
N LYS A 12 45.88 13.15 9.98
CA LYS A 12 46.62 14.44 9.89
C LYS A 12 45.89 15.40 8.96
N ARG A 13 45.17 16.34 9.56
CA ARG A 13 45.01 17.74 9.13
C ARG A 13 44.23 18.51 10.20
N ARG A 14 44.96 18.93 11.24
CA ARG A 14 44.64 20.08 12.08
C ARG A 14 45.61 21.21 11.70
N LEU A 15 45.19 22.46 11.97
CA LEU A 15 45.78 23.80 11.81
C LEU A 15 45.46 24.41 10.44
N VAL A 16 44.65 25.50 10.44
CA VAL A 16 45.05 26.89 10.71
C VAL A 16 43.80 27.70 10.99
N LEU A 17 43.65 28.27 12.17
CA LEU A 17 42.84 29.46 12.46
C LEU A 17 43.36 30.08 13.75
N GLN A 18 44.21 31.06 13.60
CA GLN A 18 44.48 32.06 14.67
C GLN A 18 44.70 33.44 14.07
N ALA A 19 44.03 34.38 14.72
CA ALA A 19 44.35 35.78 14.85
C ALA A 19 43.90 36.76 13.76
N MET A 20 42.90 37.58 14.10
CA MET A 20 43.14 39.03 14.25
C MET A 20 42.07 39.63 15.16
N ALA A 21 42.49 40.06 16.32
CA ALA A 21 41.76 40.97 17.18
C ALA A 21 42.14 42.42 16.79
N GLY A 22 41.13 43.29 16.72
CA GLY A 22 41.36 44.72 16.47
C GLY A 22 40.09 45.52 16.82
N ALA A 23 40.19 46.34 17.81
CA ALA A 23 39.20 47.14 18.50
C ALA A 23 38.46 48.19 17.66
N GLY A 24 37.24 48.55 18.09
CA GLY A 24 36.75 49.92 17.90
C GLY A 24 35.25 50.12 17.71
N LEU A 25 34.60 50.58 18.79
CA LEU A 25 33.48 51.52 18.83
C LEU A 25 32.07 51.14 18.38
N GLY A 26 31.14 51.31 19.32
CA GLY A 26 29.76 51.00 19.25
C GLY A 26 28.89 51.91 18.39
N ALA A 27 27.81 51.33 17.95
CA ALA A 27 26.51 52.00 17.70
C ALA A 27 25.41 50.98 17.81
N ALA A 28 24.44 51.30 18.69
CA ALA A 28 23.22 50.53 18.83
C ALA A 28 22.35 50.63 17.57
N PHE A 29 22.03 49.46 16.96
CA PHE A 29 20.91 49.37 16.04
C PHE A 29 20.18 48.06 16.27
N GLY A 30 18.84 48.20 16.29
CA GLY A 30 17.87 47.25 16.68
C GLY A 30 17.95 45.88 16.06
N GLY A 31 17.45 44.91 16.77
CA GLY A 31 17.37 43.52 16.39
C GLY A 31 16.61 43.32 15.08
N LEU A 32 17.36 43.03 14.03
CA LEU A 32 16.86 42.31 12.88
C LEU A 32 17.09 40.84 13.16
N GLY A 33 15.99 40.17 13.52
CA GLY A 33 15.95 38.72 13.57
C GLY A 33 16.45 38.18 12.22
N ILE A 34 17.62 37.54 12.24
CA ILE A 34 18.09 36.73 11.11
C ILE A 34 17.13 35.54 11.07
N GLY A 35 15.96 35.76 10.41
CA GLY A 35 15.12 34.68 9.98
C GLY A 35 16.01 33.74 9.19
N HIS A 36 16.15 32.51 9.63
CA HIS A 36 16.71 31.45 8.82
C HIS A 36 15.85 31.39 7.55
N VAL A 37 16.32 32.00 6.47
CA VAL A 37 15.80 31.73 5.14
C VAL A 37 16.18 30.30 4.85
N GLN A 38 15.31 29.39 5.24
CA GLN A 38 15.35 28.03 4.77
C GLN A 38 15.25 28.14 3.26
N ALA A 39 16.32 27.81 2.56
CA ALA A 39 16.36 27.85 1.11
C ALA A 39 15.12 27.09 0.63
N ALA A 40 14.17 27.82 0.05
CA ALA A 40 12.93 27.22 -0.46
C ALA A 40 13.35 26.18 -1.48
N GLY A 41 13.12 24.92 -1.18
CA GLY A 41 13.44 23.81 -2.08
C GLY A 41 12.79 24.06 -3.44
N LYS A 42 13.39 23.54 -4.50
CA LYS A 42 12.87 23.65 -5.87
C LYS A 42 11.41 23.20 -5.90
N LYS A 43 10.50 23.97 -6.50
CA LYS A 43 9.10 23.56 -6.69
C LYS A 43 9.05 22.25 -7.47
N VAL A 44 8.20 21.32 -7.02
CA VAL A 44 8.01 19.99 -7.61
C VAL A 44 6.59 19.89 -8.17
N THR A 45 6.48 19.53 -9.45
CA THR A 45 5.18 19.23 -10.07
C THR A 45 5.02 17.70 -10.18
N MET A 46 3.94 17.17 -9.62
CA MET A 46 3.61 15.76 -9.57
C MET A 46 2.28 15.50 -10.26
N GLY A 47 2.25 14.52 -11.17
CA GLY A 47 1.04 14.07 -11.88
C GLY A 47 0.52 12.75 -11.34
N PHE A 48 -0.81 12.62 -11.21
CA PHE A 48 -1.47 11.41 -10.73
C PHE A 48 -2.57 10.98 -11.71
N LEU A 49 -2.59 9.69 -12.05
CA LEU A 49 -3.58 9.13 -12.98
C LEU A 49 -4.32 7.98 -12.30
N TYR A 50 -5.65 8.07 -12.28
CA TYR A 50 -6.53 7.08 -11.67
C TYR A 50 -7.39 6.41 -12.75
N VAL A 51 -7.57 5.08 -12.64
CA VAL A 51 -8.38 4.31 -13.58
C VAL A 51 -9.88 4.51 -13.37
N GLY A 52 -10.28 4.82 -12.15
CA GLY A 52 -11.66 5.07 -11.75
C GLY A 52 -11.85 6.44 -11.08
N PRO A 53 -13.04 6.69 -10.50
CA PRO A 53 -13.35 7.93 -9.82
C PRO A 53 -12.61 8.09 -8.49
N ARG A 54 -12.35 9.31 -8.09
CA ARG A 54 -11.63 9.68 -6.85
C ARG A 54 -12.38 9.36 -5.56
N ASP A 55 -13.67 9.09 -5.66
CA ASP A 55 -14.59 8.82 -4.55
C ASP A 55 -15.18 7.40 -4.60
N ASP A 56 -14.40 6.46 -5.13
CA ASP A 56 -14.78 5.05 -5.23
C ASP A 56 -14.85 4.31 -3.88
N TYR A 57 -14.58 4.99 -2.79
CA TYR A 57 -14.43 4.41 -1.45
C TYR A 57 -13.38 3.30 -1.38
N GLY A 58 -12.39 3.32 -2.27
CA GLY A 58 -11.43 2.25 -2.38
C GLY A 58 -10.09 2.67 -2.98
N TYR A 59 -9.69 1.98 -4.05
CA TYR A 59 -8.35 2.09 -4.60
C TYR A 59 -8.00 3.50 -5.09
N ASN A 60 -8.85 4.08 -5.93
CA ASN A 60 -8.58 5.41 -6.49
C ASN A 60 -8.70 6.51 -5.44
N GLN A 61 -9.65 6.39 -4.50
CA GLN A 61 -9.77 7.31 -3.37
C GLN A 61 -8.50 7.29 -2.51
N SER A 62 -7.90 6.12 -2.24
CA SER A 62 -6.68 6.03 -1.45
C SER A 62 -5.53 6.84 -2.04
N HIS A 63 -5.37 6.79 -3.36
CA HIS A 63 -4.37 7.58 -4.08
C HIS A 63 -4.71 9.08 -4.08
N PHE A 64 -5.99 9.41 -4.28
CA PHE A 64 -6.45 10.80 -4.23
C PHE A 64 -6.28 11.43 -2.84
N GLU A 65 -6.55 10.69 -1.76
CA GLU A 65 -6.28 11.15 -0.39
C GLU A 65 -4.77 11.38 -0.17
N GLY A 66 -3.94 10.46 -0.67
CA GLY A 66 -2.49 10.60 -0.65
C GLY A 66 -2.02 11.85 -1.38
N LYS A 67 -2.52 12.10 -2.58
CA LYS A 67 -2.24 13.32 -3.36
C LYS A 67 -2.76 14.57 -2.65
N SER A 68 -3.96 14.52 -2.08
CA SER A 68 -4.58 15.68 -1.41
C SER A 68 -3.81 16.12 -0.16
N ALA A 69 -3.16 15.19 0.53
CA ALA A 69 -2.29 15.51 1.66
C ALA A 69 -1.09 16.38 1.27
N LEU A 70 -0.66 16.33 0.00
CA LEU A 70 0.45 17.14 -0.52
C LEU A 70 0.10 18.63 -0.62
N ALA A 71 -1.19 18.99 -0.68
CA ALA A 71 -1.65 20.38 -0.76
C ALA A 71 -1.22 21.23 0.46
N LYS A 72 -0.82 20.57 1.56
CA LYS A 72 -0.24 21.23 2.75
C LYS A 72 1.17 21.77 2.50
N GLN A 73 1.81 21.38 1.39
CA GLN A 73 3.17 21.75 1.04
C GLN A 73 3.16 22.79 -0.08
N SER A 74 3.44 24.06 0.23
CA SER A 74 3.41 25.18 -0.76
C SER A 74 4.41 25.03 -1.91
N TRP A 75 5.40 24.17 -1.77
CA TRP A 75 6.42 23.88 -2.78
C TRP A 75 6.06 22.72 -3.71
N ILE A 76 4.90 22.07 -3.51
CA ILE A 76 4.40 20.99 -4.38
C ILE A 76 3.20 21.51 -5.20
N LYS A 77 3.24 21.31 -6.52
CA LYS A 77 2.07 21.37 -7.41
C LYS A 77 1.66 19.93 -7.73
N ALA A 78 0.48 19.49 -7.29
CA ALA A 78 -0.04 18.17 -7.61
C ALA A 78 -1.25 18.31 -8.54
N VAL A 79 -1.15 17.71 -9.72
CA VAL A 79 -2.22 17.63 -10.74
C VAL A 79 -2.70 16.18 -10.86
N ASP A 80 -3.96 15.98 -11.19
CA ASP A 80 -4.51 14.63 -11.32
C ASP A 80 -5.61 14.54 -12.38
N GLN A 81 -5.79 13.32 -12.91
CA GLN A 81 -6.87 12.98 -13.81
C GLN A 81 -7.46 11.63 -13.40
N GLU A 82 -8.78 11.56 -13.33
CA GLU A 82 -9.54 10.35 -13.01
C GLU A 82 -10.21 9.76 -14.24
N ASN A 83 -10.71 8.52 -14.11
CA ASN A 83 -11.42 7.79 -15.17
C ASN A 83 -10.58 7.64 -16.45
N VAL A 84 -9.27 7.42 -16.29
CA VAL A 84 -8.35 7.18 -17.40
C VAL A 84 -8.28 5.67 -17.66
N PRO A 85 -8.80 5.16 -18.79
CA PRO A 85 -8.79 3.72 -19.03
C PRO A 85 -7.37 3.20 -19.33
N GLU A 86 -7.15 1.90 -19.06
CA GLU A 86 -5.89 1.17 -19.33
C GLU A 86 -5.68 0.94 -20.85
N THR A 87 -5.66 2.04 -21.60
CA THR A 87 -5.51 2.07 -23.06
C THR A 87 -4.48 3.13 -23.46
N ILE A 88 -4.38 3.42 -24.77
CA ILE A 88 -3.57 4.55 -25.28
C ILE A 88 -3.94 5.90 -24.62
N ALA A 89 -5.10 6.01 -24.02
CA ALA A 89 -5.53 7.23 -23.34
C ALA A 89 -4.60 7.60 -22.17
N VAL A 90 -4.07 6.61 -21.42
CA VAL A 90 -3.14 6.89 -20.31
C VAL A 90 -1.82 7.46 -20.81
N GLN A 91 -1.35 7.05 -22.00
CA GLN A 91 -0.13 7.63 -22.60
C GLN A 91 -0.34 9.11 -22.91
N LYS A 92 -1.48 9.47 -23.52
CA LYS A 92 -1.83 10.85 -23.80
C LYS A 92 -1.99 11.70 -22.54
N ALA A 93 -2.57 11.13 -21.49
CA ALA A 93 -2.71 11.80 -20.20
C ALA A 93 -1.34 12.07 -19.56
N MET A 94 -0.41 11.11 -19.57
CA MET A 94 0.97 11.31 -19.12
C MET A 94 1.69 12.41 -19.91
N GLU A 95 1.60 12.36 -21.24
CA GLU A 95 2.20 13.39 -22.13
C GLU A 95 1.59 14.78 -21.88
N SER A 96 0.28 14.87 -21.63
CA SER A 96 -0.38 16.13 -21.26
C SER A 96 0.16 16.72 -19.96
N MET A 97 0.26 15.90 -18.91
CA MET A 97 0.80 16.35 -17.62
C MET A 97 2.26 16.81 -17.71
N ILE A 98 3.06 16.17 -18.55
CA ILE A 98 4.45 16.58 -18.80
C ILE A 98 4.51 17.91 -19.56
N ASN A 99 3.82 17.99 -20.70
CA ASN A 99 3.99 19.08 -21.63
C ASN A 99 3.23 20.35 -21.23
N LEU A 100 2.05 20.21 -20.58
CA LEU A 100 1.19 21.33 -20.20
C LEU A 100 1.37 21.74 -18.73
N ASP A 101 1.53 20.77 -17.83
CA ASP A 101 1.63 21.04 -16.42
C ASP A 101 3.08 21.12 -15.92
N GLY A 102 4.04 20.61 -16.67
CA GLY A 102 5.45 20.55 -16.32
C GLY A 102 5.73 19.49 -15.26
N ALA A 103 5.03 18.35 -15.30
CA ALA A 103 5.23 17.26 -14.33
C ALA A 103 6.63 16.69 -14.42
N GLN A 104 7.31 16.61 -13.29
CA GLN A 104 8.66 16.05 -13.13
C GLN A 104 8.61 14.58 -12.68
N VAL A 105 7.50 14.20 -12.08
CA VAL A 105 7.20 12.82 -11.70
C VAL A 105 5.72 12.55 -11.95
N ILE A 106 5.42 11.35 -12.46
CA ILE A 106 4.05 10.88 -12.71
C ILE A 106 3.84 9.57 -11.95
N PHE A 107 2.67 9.48 -11.32
CA PHE A 107 2.15 8.32 -10.62
C PHE A 107 0.96 7.73 -11.40
N PRO A 108 1.20 6.88 -12.39
CA PRO A 108 0.14 6.12 -13.05
C PRO A 108 -0.20 4.95 -12.13
N THR A 109 -1.35 5.00 -11.44
CA THR A 109 -1.61 4.16 -10.29
C THR A 109 -2.14 2.77 -10.63
N SER A 110 -2.85 2.59 -11.76
CA SER A 110 -3.46 1.31 -12.11
C SER A 110 -2.46 0.27 -12.59
N PHE A 111 -2.70 -0.99 -12.25
CA PHE A 111 -1.83 -2.12 -12.57
C PHE A 111 -1.55 -2.23 -14.09
N GLY A 112 -2.57 -2.11 -14.94
CA GLY A 112 -2.44 -2.22 -16.40
C GLY A 112 -1.76 -1.01 -17.07
N TYR A 113 -1.41 0.04 -16.33
CA TYR A 113 -0.67 1.17 -16.89
C TYR A 113 0.82 0.86 -17.12
N PHE A 114 1.38 -0.15 -16.43
CA PHE A 114 2.81 -0.42 -16.47
C PHE A 114 3.28 -0.85 -17.85
N ASP A 115 2.84 -2.00 -18.29
CA ASP A 115 3.14 -2.56 -19.60
C ASP A 115 1.84 -2.64 -20.45
N PRO A 116 1.80 -2.05 -21.64
CA PRO A 116 2.93 -1.43 -22.36
C PRO A 116 3.07 0.10 -22.16
N HIS A 117 2.20 0.76 -21.37
CA HIS A 117 2.00 2.20 -21.50
C HIS A 117 3.16 3.00 -20.91
N ILE A 118 3.53 2.79 -19.65
CA ILE A 118 4.68 3.46 -19.03
C ILE A 118 5.97 3.13 -19.78
N LEU A 119 6.17 1.86 -20.12
CA LEU A 119 7.38 1.40 -20.80
C LEU A 119 7.55 2.01 -22.20
N LYS A 120 6.44 2.41 -22.87
CA LYS A 120 6.48 3.13 -24.16
C LYS A 120 6.73 4.63 -24.02
N ILE A 121 6.26 5.26 -22.94
CA ILE A 121 6.37 6.70 -22.73
C ILE A 121 7.68 7.10 -22.05
N ALA A 122 8.13 6.36 -21.07
CA ALA A 122 9.30 6.71 -20.28
C ALA A 122 10.58 7.00 -21.10
N PRO A 123 10.92 6.23 -22.14
CA PRO A 123 12.09 6.54 -22.98
C PRO A 123 12.01 7.87 -23.74
N LYS A 124 10.81 8.39 -23.99
CA LYS A 124 10.62 9.68 -24.68
C LYS A 124 10.85 10.87 -23.77
N TYR A 125 10.76 10.68 -22.46
CA TYR A 125 10.87 11.73 -21.45
C TYR A 125 11.90 11.34 -20.37
N PRO A 126 13.20 11.27 -20.69
CA PRO A 126 14.23 10.72 -19.81
C PRO A 126 14.40 11.50 -18.50
N ASP A 127 14.00 12.77 -18.48
CA ASP A 127 14.09 13.66 -17.31
C ASP A 127 12.85 13.59 -16.40
N VAL A 128 11.82 12.83 -16.78
CA VAL A 128 10.60 12.61 -16.00
C VAL A 128 10.62 11.23 -15.39
N MET A 129 10.34 11.13 -14.09
CA MET A 129 10.24 9.85 -13.39
C MET A 129 8.81 9.31 -13.45
N PHE A 130 8.66 8.03 -13.77
CA PHE A 130 7.38 7.32 -13.80
C PHE A 130 7.36 6.29 -12.69
N LEU A 131 6.51 6.49 -11.69
CA LEU A 131 6.44 5.67 -10.47
C LEU A 131 5.10 4.93 -10.42
N HIS A 132 5.13 3.65 -10.77
CA HIS A 132 3.94 2.81 -10.85
C HIS A 132 3.61 2.14 -9.52
N CYS A 133 2.31 2.04 -9.18
CA CYS A 133 1.86 1.30 -8.01
C CYS A 133 1.66 -0.18 -8.35
N GLY A 134 2.42 -1.07 -7.69
CA GLY A 134 2.30 -2.52 -7.86
C GLY A 134 3.03 -3.10 -9.07
N GLY A 135 3.69 -2.29 -9.89
CA GLY A 135 4.54 -2.78 -10.98
C GLY A 135 5.82 -3.40 -10.44
N LEU A 136 6.32 -4.39 -11.18
CA LEU A 136 7.57 -5.04 -10.87
C LEU A 136 8.69 -4.36 -11.67
N TYR A 137 9.39 -3.43 -11.03
CA TYR A 137 10.58 -2.84 -11.62
C TYR A 137 11.72 -3.87 -11.67
N ASP A 138 12.26 -4.08 -12.85
CA ASP A 138 13.44 -4.92 -13.11
C ASP A 138 14.53 -4.05 -13.75
N ALA A 139 15.61 -3.81 -13.02
CA ALA A 139 16.70 -2.92 -13.46
C ALA A 139 17.42 -3.44 -14.73
N SER A 140 17.31 -4.72 -15.04
CA SER A 140 17.92 -5.32 -16.26
C SER A 140 17.07 -5.09 -17.51
N LYS A 141 15.80 -4.75 -17.38
CA LYS A 141 14.83 -4.69 -18.49
C LYS A 141 14.22 -3.31 -18.69
N HIS A 142 14.04 -2.55 -17.60
CA HIS A 142 13.24 -1.34 -17.63
C HIS A 142 14.08 -0.07 -17.68
N PRO A 143 13.56 1.03 -18.26
CA PRO A 143 14.24 2.32 -18.29
C PRO A 143 14.59 2.84 -16.89
N LYS A 144 15.69 3.58 -16.76
CA LYS A 144 16.18 4.12 -15.48
C LYS A 144 15.22 5.12 -14.83
N ASN A 145 14.38 5.77 -15.61
CA ASN A 145 13.36 6.70 -15.16
C ASN A 145 11.98 6.06 -14.92
N VAL A 146 11.94 4.74 -14.82
CA VAL A 146 10.77 3.97 -14.38
C VAL A 146 11.04 3.42 -12.99
N GLY A 147 10.03 3.41 -12.14
CA GLY A 147 10.08 2.81 -10.82
C GLY A 147 8.74 2.24 -10.39
N SER A 148 8.76 1.57 -9.27
CA SER A 148 7.59 0.98 -8.65
C SER A 148 7.59 1.23 -7.14
N TYR A 149 6.43 1.51 -6.59
CA TYR A 149 6.21 1.54 -5.14
C TYR A 149 5.04 0.63 -4.79
N PHE A 150 5.11 -0.02 -3.64
CA PHE A 150 4.04 -0.89 -3.19
C PHE A 150 4.06 -1.13 -1.68
N GLY A 151 2.86 -1.27 -1.08
CA GLY A 151 2.71 -1.63 0.33
C GLY A 151 2.44 -3.12 0.50
N TYR A 152 2.99 -3.70 1.55
CA TYR A 152 2.63 -5.06 1.98
C TYR A 152 1.33 -5.02 2.78
N ILE A 153 0.22 -4.74 2.09
CA ILE A 153 -1.09 -4.55 2.72
C ILE A 153 -1.64 -5.84 3.31
N ASP A 154 -1.13 -6.98 2.89
CA ASP A 154 -1.42 -8.28 3.49
C ASP A 154 -1.05 -8.34 4.98
N GLU A 155 -0.14 -7.50 5.48
CA GLU A 155 0.09 -7.32 6.92
C GLU A 155 -1.13 -6.70 7.63
N ALA A 156 -1.71 -5.63 7.07
CA ALA A 156 -2.91 -5.00 7.64
C ALA A 156 -4.16 -5.87 7.44
N VAL A 157 -4.21 -6.63 6.36
CA VAL A 157 -5.24 -7.66 6.12
C VAL A 157 -5.13 -8.78 7.15
N TYR A 158 -3.92 -9.19 7.55
CA TYR A 158 -3.70 -10.15 8.64
C TYR A 158 -4.31 -9.64 9.95
N VAL A 159 -4.02 -8.39 10.32
CA VAL A 159 -4.61 -7.76 11.52
C VAL A 159 -6.15 -7.76 11.44
N SER A 160 -6.73 -7.47 10.26
CA SER A 160 -8.17 -7.54 10.04
C SER A 160 -8.71 -8.97 10.20
N GLY A 161 -7.97 -9.98 9.75
CA GLY A 161 -8.29 -11.38 9.91
C GLY A 161 -8.32 -11.83 11.38
N ILE A 162 -7.40 -11.34 12.23
CA ILE A 162 -7.44 -11.57 13.69
C ILE A 162 -8.76 -11.05 14.28
N VAL A 163 -9.14 -9.82 13.93
CA VAL A 163 -10.40 -9.24 14.43
C VAL A 163 -11.60 -10.04 13.93
N ALA A 164 -11.65 -10.35 12.63
CA ALA A 164 -12.73 -11.16 12.05
C ALA A 164 -12.86 -12.54 12.73
N GLY A 165 -11.72 -13.19 13.02
CA GLY A 165 -11.68 -14.48 13.70
C GLY A 165 -12.27 -14.45 15.12
N HIS A 166 -12.04 -13.35 15.86
CA HIS A 166 -12.64 -13.17 17.19
C HIS A 166 -14.13 -12.82 17.14
N MET A 167 -14.57 -12.12 16.07
CA MET A 167 -15.92 -11.57 16.00
C MET A 167 -16.92 -12.50 15.31
N SER A 168 -16.46 -13.42 14.47
CA SER A 168 -17.33 -14.40 13.81
C SER A 168 -17.95 -15.37 14.83
N LYS A 169 -19.26 -15.58 14.69
CA LYS A 169 -20.04 -16.55 15.48
C LYS A 169 -20.25 -17.86 14.75
N THR A 170 -20.36 -17.80 13.42
CA THR A 170 -20.61 -18.99 12.58
C THR A 170 -19.32 -19.71 12.19
N GLY A 171 -18.18 -19.03 12.26
CA GLY A 171 -16.91 -19.53 11.74
C GLY A 171 -16.83 -19.53 10.21
N LYS A 172 -17.81 -18.90 9.53
CA LYS A 172 -17.84 -18.75 8.08
C LYS A 172 -17.60 -17.31 7.71
N LEU A 173 -16.47 -17.03 7.10
CA LEU A 173 -16.11 -15.70 6.59
C LEU A 173 -16.23 -15.69 5.07
N GLY A 174 -16.47 -14.52 4.49
CA GLY A 174 -16.56 -14.32 3.05
C GLY A 174 -15.52 -13.35 2.53
N TYR A 175 -14.94 -13.65 1.39
CA TYR A 175 -13.96 -12.84 0.71
C TYR A 175 -14.37 -12.62 -0.75
N ILE A 176 -14.67 -11.37 -1.14
CA ILE A 176 -15.01 -11.00 -2.52
C ILE A 176 -13.76 -10.44 -3.16
N ALA A 177 -13.24 -11.11 -4.19
CA ALA A 177 -11.98 -10.77 -4.82
C ALA A 177 -12.15 -10.47 -6.32
N ALA A 178 -11.29 -9.62 -6.87
CA ALA A 178 -11.33 -9.25 -8.28
C ALA A 178 -10.87 -10.40 -9.18
N ILE A 179 -9.57 -10.62 -9.26
CA ILE A 179 -8.92 -11.64 -10.10
C ILE A 179 -7.82 -12.36 -9.31
N PRO A 180 -7.53 -13.63 -9.60
CA PRO A 180 -6.59 -14.45 -8.82
C PRO A 180 -5.11 -14.19 -9.18
N ILE A 181 -4.63 -12.96 -9.00
CA ILE A 181 -3.21 -12.64 -9.13
C ILE A 181 -2.50 -12.78 -7.78
N PRO A 182 -1.17 -12.92 -7.74
CA PRO A 182 -0.40 -13.17 -6.52
C PRO A 182 -0.73 -12.24 -5.36
N GLN A 183 -0.86 -10.93 -5.62
CA GLN A 183 -1.21 -9.93 -4.61
C GLN A 183 -2.59 -10.17 -3.97
N VAL A 184 -3.59 -10.54 -4.77
CA VAL A 184 -4.94 -10.85 -4.29
C VAL A 184 -4.92 -12.12 -3.46
N LEU A 185 -4.19 -13.14 -3.92
CA LEU A 185 -4.03 -14.42 -3.21
C LEU A 185 -3.29 -14.24 -1.87
N ARG A 186 -2.25 -13.38 -1.83
CA ARG A 186 -1.58 -13.01 -0.57
C ARG A 186 -2.57 -12.45 0.45
N ASN A 187 -3.44 -11.55 0.04
CA ASN A 187 -4.43 -10.96 0.95
C ASN A 187 -5.44 -12.00 1.45
N ILE A 188 -5.97 -12.84 0.57
CA ILE A 188 -6.89 -13.92 0.96
C ILE A 188 -6.22 -14.88 1.95
N ASN A 189 -5.00 -15.30 1.64
CA ASN A 189 -4.24 -16.23 2.46
C ASN A 189 -3.90 -15.62 3.82
N SER A 190 -3.44 -14.37 3.85
CA SER A 190 -3.11 -13.62 5.06
C SER A 190 -4.33 -13.49 5.98
N PHE A 191 -5.48 -13.05 5.45
CA PHE A 191 -6.74 -12.96 6.18
C PHE A 191 -7.17 -14.30 6.77
N THR A 192 -7.10 -15.35 5.95
CA THR A 192 -7.53 -16.70 6.36
C THR A 192 -6.63 -17.26 7.45
N MET A 193 -5.30 -17.17 7.28
CA MET A 193 -4.34 -17.64 8.30
C MET A 193 -4.53 -16.91 9.63
N ALA A 194 -4.75 -15.60 9.58
CA ALA A 194 -5.01 -14.80 10.76
C ALA A 194 -6.30 -15.19 11.48
N ALA A 195 -7.40 -15.34 10.75
CA ALA A 195 -8.67 -15.77 11.34
C ALA A 195 -8.57 -17.20 11.93
N ARG A 196 -7.88 -18.10 11.24
CA ARG A 196 -7.66 -19.48 11.72
C ARG A 196 -6.69 -19.59 12.89
N SER A 197 -5.78 -18.63 13.06
CA SER A 197 -4.95 -18.58 14.27
C SER A 197 -5.77 -18.31 15.54
N VAL A 198 -6.91 -17.63 15.39
CA VAL A 198 -7.89 -17.41 16.48
C VAL A 198 -8.78 -18.62 16.68
N ASN A 199 -9.29 -19.19 15.58
CA ASN A 199 -10.14 -20.38 15.59
C ASN A 199 -9.85 -21.25 14.36
N PRO A 200 -9.15 -22.40 14.54
CA PRO A 200 -8.74 -23.27 13.44
C PRO A 200 -9.90 -23.87 12.60
N LYS A 201 -11.14 -23.82 13.13
CA LYS A 201 -12.33 -24.32 12.42
C LYS A 201 -12.92 -23.30 11.43
N ILE A 202 -12.41 -22.06 11.43
CA ILE A 202 -12.88 -21.03 10.49
C ILE A 202 -12.61 -21.45 9.05
N THR A 203 -13.60 -21.17 8.20
CA THR A 203 -13.49 -21.25 6.75
C THR A 203 -13.72 -19.88 6.12
N VAL A 204 -13.02 -19.60 5.02
CA VAL A 204 -13.17 -18.38 4.23
C VAL A 204 -13.66 -18.75 2.84
N GLN A 205 -14.90 -18.38 2.51
CA GLN A 205 -15.49 -18.61 1.19
C GLN A 205 -15.05 -17.46 0.26
N VAL A 206 -14.40 -17.80 -0.85
CA VAL A 206 -13.87 -16.83 -1.82
C VAL A 206 -14.69 -16.87 -3.10
N VAL A 207 -15.08 -15.67 -3.57
CA VAL A 207 -15.71 -15.47 -4.88
C VAL A 207 -14.87 -14.47 -5.68
N PHE A 208 -14.43 -14.88 -6.88
CA PHE A 208 -13.77 -14.00 -7.83
C PHE A 208 -14.79 -13.39 -8.80
N THR A 209 -14.86 -12.06 -8.84
CA THR A 209 -15.79 -11.32 -9.71
C THR A 209 -15.32 -11.23 -11.17
N GLY A 210 -14.02 -11.47 -11.40
CA GLY A 210 -13.41 -11.45 -12.73
C GLY A 210 -12.97 -10.07 -13.21
N GLY A 211 -13.03 -9.03 -12.35
CA GLY A 211 -12.59 -7.68 -12.68
C GLY A 211 -12.39 -6.83 -11.43
N TRP A 212 -11.70 -5.70 -11.57
CA TRP A 212 -11.38 -4.82 -10.44
C TRP A 212 -12.59 -4.10 -9.85
N SER A 213 -13.61 -3.80 -10.65
CA SER A 213 -14.86 -3.18 -10.20
C SER A 213 -16.03 -3.74 -10.99
N ASN A 214 -16.96 -4.39 -10.29
CA ASN A 214 -18.22 -4.88 -10.83
C ASN A 214 -19.29 -4.87 -9.72
N PRO A 215 -19.92 -3.69 -9.47
CA PRO A 215 -20.85 -3.51 -8.35
C PRO A 215 -22.01 -4.52 -8.34
N VAL A 216 -22.48 -4.95 -9.51
CA VAL A 216 -23.58 -5.94 -9.62
C VAL A 216 -23.10 -7.30 -9.12
N LYS A 217 -22.01 -7.82 -9.66
CA LYS A 217 -21.45 -9.11 -9.22
C LYS A 217 -20.99 -9.08 -7.75
N GLU A 218 -20.47 -7.95 -7.30
CA GLU A 218 -20.06 -7.76 -5.90
C GLU A 218 -21.26 -7.85 -4.96
N ALA A 219 -22.39 -7.19 -5.30
CA ALA A 219 -23.62 -7.26 -4.53
C ALA A 219 -24.23 -8.69 -4.54
N GLU A 220 -24.27 -9.34 -5.69
CA GLU A 220 -24.75 -10.72 -5.84
C GLU A 220 -23.89 -11.69 -5.01
N SER A 221 -22.55 -11.55 -5.10
CA SER A 221 -21.61 -12.37 -4.34
C SER A 221 -21.77 -12.16 -2.83
N ALA A 222 -21.90 -10.90 -2.39
CA ALA A 222 -22.10 -10.57 -0.98
C ALA A 222 -23.38 -11.22 -0.45
N ASN A 223 -24.51 -11.05 -1.14
CA ASN A 223 -25.77 -11.65 -0.74
C ASN A 223 -25.71 -13.19 -0.73
N SER A 224 -25.14 -13.81 -1.76
CA SER A 224 -24.99 -15.27 -1.85
C SER A 224 -24.16 -15.83 -0.70
N LEU A 225 -23.05 -15.18 -0.34
CA LEU A 225 -22.21 -15.59 0.78
C LEU A 225 -22.95 -15.49 2.13
N ILE A 226 -23.67 -14.39 2.33
CA ILE A 226 -24.49 -14.18 3.54
C ILE A 226 -25.59 -15.26 3.66
N ASP A 227 -26.28 -15.58 2.56
CA ASP A 227 -27.31 -16.62 2.53
C ASP A 227 -26.73 -18.02 2.85
N GLN A 228 -25.44 -18.25 2.62
CA GLN A 228 -24.70 -19.46 3.02
C GLN A 228 -24.20 -19.44 4.48
N GLY A 229 -24.56 -18.40 5.24
CA GLY A 229 -24.27 -18.28 6.67
C GLY A 229 -22.93 -17.59 6.98
N VAL A 230 -22.36 -16.86 6.02
CA VAL A 230 -21.22 -15.97 6.28
C VAL A 230 -21.68 -14.83 7.20
N ASP A 231 -20.92 -14.53 8.24
CA ASP A 231 -21.23 -13.49 9.22
C ASP A 231 -20.16 -12.37 9.32
N VAL A 232 -19.07 -12.49 8.55
CA VAL A 232 -18.09 -11.42 8.33
C VAL A 232 -17.69 -11.40 6.87
N LEU A 233 -17.81 -10.26 6.19
CA LEU A 233 -17.35 -10.04 4.82
C LEU A 233 -16.09 -9.18 4.78
N THR A 234 -15.21 -9.46 3.84
CA THR A 234 -14.15 -8.57 3.39
C THR A 234 -13.98 -8.68 1.87
N CYS A 235 -13.13 -7.84 1.28
CA CYS A 235 -12.94 -7.86 -0.16
C CYS A 235 -11.56 -7.38 -0.59
N HIS A 236 -11.26 -7.64 -1.86
CA HIS A 236 -10.17 -7.02 -2.63
C HIS A 236 -10.70 -6.70 -4.02
N VAL A 237 -11.44 -5.62 -4.10
CA VAL A 237 -11.97 -5.00 -5.32
C VAL A 237 -11.69 -3.50 -5.25
N ASP A 238 -11.70 -2.78 -6.38
CA ASP A 238 -11.32 -1.35 -6.40
C ASP A 238 -12.31 -0.47 -5.64
N SER A 239 -13.63 -0.82 -5.67
CA SER A 239 -14.68 -0.07 -4.98
C SER A 239 -15.42 -0.94 -3.97
N PRO A 240 -14.94 -1.08 -2.73
CA PRO A 240 -15.57 -1.90 -1.70
C PRO A 240 -16.95 -1.44 -1.22
N LYS A 241 -17.41 -0.26 -1.64
CA LYS A 241 -18.65 0.37 -1.17
C LYS A 241 -19.83 -0.60 -1.11
N VAL A 242 -20.12 -1.26 -2.23
CA VAL A 242 -21.28 -2.17 -2.34
C VAL A 242 -21.17 -3.34 -1.37
N VAL A 243 -19.98 -3.89 -1.16
CA VAL A 243 -19.74 -5.00 -0.23
C VAL A 243 -20.02 -4.55 1.21
N MET A 244 -19.48 -3.38 1.61
CA MET A 244 -19.65 -2.84 2.96
C MET A 244 -21.10 -2.48 3.26
N GLU A 245 -21.79 -1.79 2.32
CA GLU A 245 -23.21 -1.41 2.46
C GLU A 245 -24.12 -2.63 2.48
N THR A 246 -23.80 -3.68 1.71
CA THR A 246 -24.58 -4.95 1.75
C THR A 246 -24.42 -5.66 3.08
N ALA A 247 -23.20 -5.75 3.62
CA ALA A 247 -22.96 -6.33 4.94
C ALA A 247 -23.74 -5.59 6.04
N GLU A 248 -23.68 -4.25 6.05
CA GLU A 248 -24.41 -3.41 7.01
C GLU A 248 -25.92 -3.60 6.90
N LYS A 249 -26.49 -3.56 5.68
CA LYS A 249 -27.91 -3.77 5.41
C LYS A 249 -28.40 -5.15 5.85
N ARG A 250 -27.55 -6.16 5.69
CA ARG A 250 -27.86 -7.55 6.08
C ARG A 250 -27.54 -7.85 7.55
N GLY A 251 -27.02 -6.87 8.31
CA GLY A 251 -26.77 -6.97 9.74
C GLY A 251 -25.61 -7.89 10.12
N ILE A 252 -24.65 -8.09 9.23
CA ILE A 252 -23.42 -8.84 9.49
C ILE A 252 -22.20 -7.90 9.60
N TYR A 253 -21.08 -8.46 10.03
CA TYR A 253 -19.84 -7.69 10.15
C TYR A 253 -19.09 -7.55 8.82
N SER A 254 -18.24 -6.52 8.75
CA SER A 254 -17.35 -6.30 7.60
C SER A 254 -15.97 -5.79 8.02
N CYS A 255 -14.95 -6.14 7.22
CA CYS A 255 -13.61 -5.57 7.26
C CYS A 255 -13.35 -4.81 5.96
N GLY A 256 -12.89 -3.56 6.08
CA GLY A 256 -12.65 -2.67 4.95
C GLY A 256 -11.31 -2.94 4.25
N TYR A 257 -11.16 -2.35 3.06
CA TYR A 257 -9.98 -2.47 2.22
C TYR A 257 -9.70 -1.17 1.45
N HIS A 258 -8.45 -0.76 1.32
CA HIS A 258 -7.90 0.44 0.68
C HIS A 258 -7.97 1.72 1.52
N VAL A 259 -9.14 2.08 2.07
CA VAL A 259 -9.39 3.29 2.89
C VAL A 259 -10.30 2.95 4.07
N ASP A 260 -10.49 3.91 4.99
CA ASP A 260 -11.48 3.79 6.07
C ASP A 260 -12.91 3.84 5.52
N GLN A 261 -13.62 2.73 5.65
CA GLN A 261 -15.01 2.57 5.21
C GLN A 261 -15.99 2.48 6.38
N SER A 262 -15.58 2.85 7.58
CA SER A 262 -16.44 2.80 8.80
C SER A 262 -17.77 3.55 8.64
N ARG A 263 -17.80 4.59 7.79
CA ARG A 263 -19.02 5.36 7.49
C ARG A 263 -20.04 4.57 6.66
N LEU A 264 -19.61 3.58 5.88
CA LEU A 264 -20.48 2.75 5.04
C LEU A 264 -21.17 1.64 5.85
N ALA A 265 -20.57 1.23 6.96
CA ALA A 265 -21.07 0.15 7.80
C ALA A 265 -20.95 0.51 9.31
N PRO A 266 -21.61 1.57 9.78
CA PRO A 266 -21.37 2.14 11.12
C PRO A 266 -21.69 1.22 12.29
N LYS A 267 -22.47 0.15 12.09
CA LYS A 267 -22.81 -0.86 13.10
C LYS A 267 -21.96 -2.13 12.95
N GLY A 268 -21.72 -2.55 11.70
CA GLY A 268 -21.07 -3.81 11.36
C GLY A 268 -19.58 -3.71 11.03
N PHE A 269 -19.04 -2.50 10.84
CA PHE A 269 -17.62 -2.34 10.54
C PHE A 269 -16.74 -2.78 11.71
N LEU A 270 -15.77 -3.64 11.45
CA LEU A 270 -14.83 -4.12 12.46
C LEU A 270 -13.52 -3.33 12.46
N THR A 271 -12.83 -3.32 11.35
CA THR A 271 -11.59 -2.60 11.04
C THR A 271 -11.32 -2.75 9.53
N GLY A 272 -10.15 -2.33 9.06
CA GLY A 272 -9.79 -2.48 7.65
C GLY A 272 -8.30 -2.37 7.43
N ALA A 273 -7.87 -2.64 6.21
CA ALA A 273 -6.51 -2.48 5.73
C ALA A 273 -6.43 -1.26 4.80
N GLU A 274 -5.59 -0.28 5.14
CA GLU A 274 -5.48 0.97 4.41
C GLU A 274 -4.07 1.21 3.88
N TRP A 275 -3.99 1.94 2.77
CA TRP A 275 -2.75 2.46 2.24
C TRP A 275 -2.34 3.78 2.90
N SER A 276 -1.05 4.03 3.00
CA SER A 276 -0.49 5.31 3.49
C SER A 276 0.25 6.05 2.37
N TRP A 277 -0.41 6.27 1.23
CA TRP A 277 0.21 6.88 0.05
C TRP A 277 0.70 8.31 0.26
N SER A 278 0.12 9.05 1.20
CA SER A 278 0.58 10.40 1.56
C SER A 278 2.06 10.44 1.97
N LYS A 279 2.50 9.43 2.73
CA LYS A 279 3.90 9.28 3.13
C LYS A 279 4.79 9.03 1.91
N VAL A 280 4.41 8.07 1.06
CA VAL A 280 5.17 7.71 -0.13
C VAL A 280 5.35 8.91 -1.07
N TYR A 281 4.26 9.62 -1.34
CA TYR A 281 4.30 10.78 -2.24
C TYR A 281 5.10 11.94 -1.68
N LEU A 282 5.01 12.21 -0.37
CA LEU A 282 5.79 13.25 0.29
C LEU A 282 7.28 12.90 0.31
N ASP A 283 7.63 11.64 0.54
CA ASP A 283 9.01 11.16 0.51
C ASP A 283 9.63 11.37 -0.89
N TYR A 284 8.92 10.99 -1.95
CA TYR A 284 9.36 11.22 -3.33
C TYR A 284 9.49 12.72 -3.65
N ALA A 285 8.50 13.53 -3.30
CA ALA A 285 8.56 14.97 -3.51
C ALA A 285 9.77 15.59 -2.81
N THR A 286 10.05 15.16 -1.58
CA THR A 286 11.19 15.62 -0.79
C THR A 286 12.52 15.24 -1.44
N MET A 287 12.64 14.01 -1.96
CA MET A 287 13.83 13.57 -2.69
C MET A 287 14.08 14.43 -3.93
N ILE A 288 13.02 14.69 -4.72
CA ILE A 288 13.10 15.52 -5.94
C ILE A 288 13.53 16.94 -5.58
N SER A 289 12.92 17.57 -4.58
CA SER A 289 13.22 18.96 -4.19
C SER A 289 14.65 19.13 -3.71
N LYS A 290 15.23 18.09 -3.13
CA LYS A 290 16.62 18.05 -2.66
C LYS A 290 17.62 17.61 -3.73
N GLY A 291 17.17 17.24 -4.92
CA GLY A 291 18.01 16.66 -5.96
C GLY A 291 18.64 15.31 -5.56
N THR A 292 18.02 14.60 -4.62
CA THR A 292 18.47 13.27 -4.18
C THR A 292 18.02 12.23 -5.18
N LYS A 293 18.85 11.20 -5.42
CA LYS A 293 18.50 10.11 -6.32
C LYS A 293 17.23 9.39 -5.82
N ILE A 294 16.24 9.28 -6.68
CA ILE A 294 15.00 8.54 -6.43
C ILE A 294 15.29 7.04 -6.60
N PRO A 295 14.94 6.19 -5.61
CA PRO A 295 15.01 4.76 -5.78
C PRO A 295 13.93 4.29 -6.78
N ASN A 296 14.31 3.35 -7.66
CA ASN A 296 13.36 2.77 -8.62
C ASN A 296 12.39 1.76 -7.98
N LEU A 297 12.65 1.34 -6.73
CA LEU A 297 11.79 0.41 -6.01
C LEU A 297 11.67 0.84 -4.55
N ILE A 298 10.42 1.12 -4.11
CA ILE A 298 10.07 1.31 -2.71
C ILE A 298 9.01 0.29 -2.34
N ARG A 299 9.27 -0.49 -1.28
CA ARG A 299 8.34 -1.44 -0.70
C ARG A 299 8.38 -1.36 0.81
N GLY A 300 7.26 -1.64 1.44
CA GLY A 300 7.18 -1.66 2.90
C GLY A 300 5.80 -1.99 3.42
N GLY A 301 5.74 -2.35 4.69
CA GLY A 301 4.52 -2.66 5.41
C GLY A 301 4.23 -1.64 6.51
N PHE A 302 3.80 -2.14 7.67
CA PHE A 302 3.60 -1.33 8.87
C PHE A 302 4.90 -0.66 9.35
N LYS A 303 6.01 -1.39 9.32
CA LYS A 303 7.31 -0.90 9.79
C LYS A 303 7.76 0.36 9.04
N GLU A 304 7.61 0.36 7.73
CA GLU A 304 7.95 1.49 6.86
C GLU A 304 6.84 2.55 6.80
N GLY A 305 5.66 2.25 7.37
CA GLY A 305 4.50 3.14 7.39
C GLY A 305 3.82 3.30 6.03
N LEU A 306 3.89 2.29 5.15
CA LEU A 306 3.24 2.29 3.84
C LEU A 306 1.81 1.74 3.92
N VAL A 307 1.49 1.03 4.98
CA VAL A 307 0.14 0.51 5.27
C VAL A 307 -0.26 0.82 6.71
N LYS A 308 -1.55 0.81 6.98
CA LYS A 308 -2.12 1.01 8.32
C LYS A 308 -3.43 0.24 8.46
N SER A 309 -3.89 0.04 9.71
CA SER A 309 -5.24 -0.46 9.97
C SER A 309 -6.22 0.70 10.13
N SER A 310 -7.46 0.50 9.69
CA SER A 310 -8.56 1.41 10.04
C SER A 310 -8.83 1.38 11.55
N PRO A 311 -9.41 2.44 12.11
CA PRO A 311 -9.89 2.43 13.49
C PRO A 311 -10.84 1.25 13.74
N TYR A 312 -10.83 0.73 14.96
CA TYR A 312 -11.76 -0.33 15.34
C TYR A 312 -13.20 0.20 15.43
N GLY A 313 -14.11 -0.53 14.82
CA GLY A 313 -15.55 -0.31 14.93
C GLY A 313 -16.07 -0.54 16.36
N LYS A 314 -17.25 -0.03 16.63
CA LYS A 314 -17.87 -0.07 17.98
C LYS A 314 -18.13 -1.49 18.49
N ALA A 315 -18.41 -2.42 17.59
CA ALA A 315 -18.73 -3.81 17.92
C ALA A 315 -17.51 -4.62 18.37
N VAL A 316 -16.28 -4.18 18.03
CA VAL A 316 -15.05 -4.96 18.27
C VAL A 316 -14.79 -5.09 19.77
N THR A 317 -14.68 -6.34 20.24
CA THR A 317 -14.42 -6.64 21.64
C THR A 317 -13.02 -6.23 22.10
N ALA A 318 -12.86 -5.97 23.39
CA ALA A 318 -11.54 -5.64 23.98
C ALA A 318 -10.51 -6.74 23.71
N LYS A 319 -10.92 -8.02 23.77
CA LYS A 319 -10.05 -9.16 23.48
C LYS A 319 -9.56 -9.15 22.03
N ALA A 320 -10.46 -8.89 21.07
CA ALA A 320 -10.11 -8.83 19.66
C ALA A 320 -9.10 -7.67 19.39
N ARG A 321 -9.36 -6.50 19.99
CA ARG A 321 -8.45 -5.33 19.88
C ARG A 321 -7.08 -5.63 20.44
N ALA A 322 -7.00 -6.16 21.66
CA ALA A 322 -5.72 -6.45 22.30
C ALA A 322 -4.87 -7.42 21.47
N HIS A 323 -5.45 -8.50 20.95
CA HIS A 323 -4.72 -9.46 20.12
C HIS A 323 -4.27 -8.84 18.79
N ALA A 324 -5.16 -8.09 18.12
CA ALA A 324 -4.83 -7.40 16.87
C ALA A 324 -3.74 -6.33 17.06
N ASP A 325 -3.76 -5.58 18.16
CA ASP A 325 -2.74 -4.57 18.50
C ASP A 325 -1.39 -5.22 18.83
N GLU A 326 -1.37 -6.38 19.48
CA GLU A 326 -0.15 -7.15 19.74
C GLU A 326 0.51 -7.58 18.42
N VAL A 327 -0.27 -8.18 17.51
CA VAL A 327 0.25 -8.62 16.20
C VAL A 327 0.70 -7.43 15.37
N ARG A 328 -0.06 -6.32 15.36
CA ARG A 328 0.35 -5.09 14.68
C ARG A 328 1.67 -4.54 15.23
N ALA A 329 1.87 -4.58 16.55
CA ALA A 329 3.12 -4.15 17.17
C ALA A 329 4.31 -5.03 16.75
N GLN A 330 4.11 -6.33 16.53
CA GLN A 330 5.13 -7.22 16.01
C GLN A 330 5.50 -6.88 14.55
N PHE A 331 4.51 -6.60 13.69
CA PHE A 331 4.76 -6.09 12.33
C PHE A 331 5.56 -4.78 12.34
N MET A 332 5.21 -3.83 13.21
CA MET A 332 5.93 -2.55 13.32
C MET A 332 7.39 -2.70 13.75
N LYS A 333 7.71 -3.74 14.52
CA LYS A 333 9.09 -4.11 14.85
C LYS A 333 9.79 -4.84 13.72
N GLY A 334 9.05 -5.50 12.84
CA GLY A 334 9.57 -6.38 11.79
C GLY A 334 9.86 -7.80 12.28
N ASP A 335 9.25 -8.21 13.38
CA ASP A 335 9.49 -9.51 14.04
C ASP A 335 8.46 -10.57 13.61
N PHE A 336 7.41 -10.19 12.85
CA PHE A 336 6.34 -11.10 12.45
C PHE A 336 6.47 -11.52 10.98
N VAL A 337 6.45 -12.84 10.74
CA VAL A 337 6.50 -13.43 9.40
C VAL A 337 5.17 -14.14 9.14
N VAL A 338 4.36 -13.61 8.21
CA VAL A 338 3.06 -14.19 7.84
C VAL A 338 3.23 -15.60 7.28
N TYR A 339 4.16 -15.77 6.37
CA TYR A 339 4.37 -17.01 5.60
C TYR A 339 5.44 -17.88 6.24
N GLN A 340 5.20 -18.29 7.50
CA GLN A 340 6.06 -19.19 8.26
C GLN A 340 5.47 -20.61 8.24
N GLY A 341 6.21 -21.57 7.67
CA GLY A 341 5.78 -22.96 7.56
C GLY A 341 5.75 -23.72 8.91
N PRO A 342 4.98 -24.82 8.97
CA PRO A 342 4.38 -25.50 7.82
C PRO A 342 3.07 -24.83 7.37
N ILE A 343 2.92 -24.61 6.05
CA ILE A 343 1.68 -24.12 5.45
C ILE A 343 1.23 -25.10 4.37
N LYS A 344 -0.05 -25.46 4.40
CA LYS A 344 -0.72 -26.26 3.37
C LYS A 344 -1.64 -25.38 2.54
N ASP A 345 -1.78 -25.71 1.28
CA ASP A 345 -2.84 -25.14 0.45
C ASP A 345 -4.21 -25.78 0.76
N ASN A 346 -5.25 -25.27 0.14
CA ASN A 346 -6.62 -25.73 0.37
C ASN A 346 -6.94 -27.09 -0.30
N THR A 347 -5.96 -27.72 -0.96
CA THR A 347 -6.03 -29.12 -1.41
C THR A 347 -5.35 -30.08 -0.44
N GLY A 348 -4.66 -29.55 0.59
CA GLY A 348 -3.91 -30.31 1.58
C GLY A 348 -2.42 -30.51 1.24
N LYS A 349 -1.95 -29.98 0.10
CA LYS A 349 -0.53 -30.05 -0.31
C LYS A 349 0.29 -29.06 0.55
N GLU A 350 1.41 -29.51 1.10
CA GLU A 350 2.36 -28.64 1.76
C GLU A 350 3.05 -27.71 0.72
N VAL A 351 2.88 -26.40 0.92
CA VAL A 351 3.44 -25.35 0.04
C VAL A 351 4.63 -24.63 0.67
N ILE A 352 4.66 -24.54 2.00
CA ILE A 352 5.82 -24.06 2.77
C ILE A 352 6.12 -25.07 3.85
N PRO A 353 7.27 -25.76 3.81
CA PRO A 353 7.61 -26.78 4.77
C PRO A 353 7.95 -26.22 6.16
N LYS A 354 7.86 -27.07 7.16
CA LYS A 354 8.24 -26.72 8.55
C LYS A 354 9.67 -26.15 8.61
N GLY A 355 9.84 -25.06 9.33
CA GLY A 355 11.13 -24.39 9.52
C GLY A 355 11.54 -23.46 8.38
N LYS A 356 10.78 -23.39 7.28
CA LYS A 356 10.97 -22.41 6.22
C LYS A 356 9.99 -21.24 6.37
N GLY A 357 10.48 -20.02 6.17
CA GLY A 357 9.67 -18.81 6.16
C GLY A 357 10.05 -17.91 5.01
N TYR A 358 9.11 -17.07 4.58
CA TYR A 358 9.33 -16.07 3.55
C TYR A 358 8.97 -14.69 4.12
N ALA A 359 9.96 -13.80 4.17
CA ALA A 359 9.71 -12.40 4.53
C ALA A 359 8.84 -11.72 3.45
N GLN A 360 8.17 -10.63 3.81
CA GLN A 360 7.30 -9.90 2.89
C GLN A 360 8.01 -9.41 1.62
N THR A 361 9.32 -9.18 1.71
CA THR A 361 10.17 -8.77 0.58
C THR A 361 10.59 -9.92 -0.34
N ASP A 362 10.26 -11.17 0.01
CA ASP A 362 10.70 -12.32 -0.76
C ASP A 362 9.94 -12.41 -2.10
N ILE A 363 10.70 -12.45 -3.19
CA ILE A 363 10.14 -12.49 -4.54
C ILE A 363 9.32 -13.76 -4.81
N TRP A 364 9.55 -14.82 -4.06
CA TRP A 364 8.76 -16.04 -4.18
C TRP A 364 7.27 -15.79 -3.92
N LEU A 365 6.94 -14.87 -3.00
CA LEU A 365 5.56 -14.49 -2.72
C LEU A 365 4.88 -13.77 -3.89
N GLU A 366 5.64 -13.16 -4.79
CA GLU A 366 5.12 -12.50 -5.99
C GLU A 366 4.73 -13.50 -7.11
N SER A 367 5.00 -14.79 -6.92
CA SER A 367 4.59 -15.88 -7.80
C SER A 367 3.49 -16.77 -7.20
N MET A 368 2.84 -16.32 -6.13
CA MET A 368 1.80 -17.09 -5.43
C MET A 368 0.63 -17.41 -6.35
N ASP A 369 0.27 -18.69 -6.45
CA ASP A 369 -0.81 -19.22 -7.31
C ASP A 369 -1.77 -20.17 -6.55
N TRP A 370 -1.68 -20.21 -5.23
CA TRP A 370 -2.40 -21.11 -4.34
C TRP A 370 -3.21 -20.36 -3.27
N LEU A 371 -4.24 -21.02 -2.76
CA LEU A 371 -5.05 -20.59 -1.61
C LEU A 371 -4.70 -21.47 -0.40
N VAL A 372 -4.63 -20.88 0.79
CA VAL A 372 -4.27 -21.58 2.02
C VAL A 372 -5.39 -22.51 2.51
N GLU A 373 -5.02 -23.52 3.30
CA GLU A 373 -5.96 -24.36 4.03
C GLU A 373 -7.00 -23.55 4.80
N GLY A 374 -8.27 -23.93 4.70
CA GLY A 374 -9.43 -23.20 5.26
C GLY A 374 -10.10 -22.28 4.26
N VAL A 375 -9.51 -22.00 3.10
CA VAL A 375 -10.19 -21.33 2.00
C VAL A 375 -11.06 -22.30 1.22
N VAL A 376 -12.33 -21.90 1.02
CA VAL A 376 -13.28 -22.58 0.13
C VAL A 376 -13.38 -21.77 -1.16
N GLY A 377 -12.78 -22.28 -2.23
CA GLY A 377 -12.70 -21.59 -3.53
C GLY A 377 -11.58 -22.16 -4.39
N ARG A 378 -11.45 -21.65 -5.61
CA ARG A 378 -10.43 -22.07 -6.59
C ARG A 378 -9.82 -20.84 -7.27
N THR A 379 -8.52 -20.92 -7.60
CA THR A 379 -7.81 -19.87 -8.37
C THR A 379 -8.04 -19.98 -9.87
N LYS A 380 -8.46 -21.16 -10.34
CA LYS A 380 -8.80 -21.43 -11.74
C LYS A 380 -10.20 -22.00 -11.80
N GLY A 381 -11.05 -21.42 -12.66
CA GLY A 381 -12.40 -21.90 -12.93
C GLY A 381 -12.41 -23.19 -13.74
#